data_8c893a909b97ab5ff22fba6251aa2826
#
_entry.id   8c893a909b97ab5ff22fba6251aa2826
#
_cell.length_a   1.000
_cell.length_b   1.000
_cell.length_c   1.000
_cell.angle_alpha   90.00
_cell.angle_beta   90.00
_cell.angle_gamma   90.00
#
_symmetry.space_group_name_H-M   'P 1'
#
loop_
_entity.id
_entity.type
_entity.pdbx_description
1 polymer ?
#
loop_
_entity_poly.entity_id
_entity_poly.type
_entity_poly.pdbx_seq_one_letter_code
_entity_poly.pdbx_strand_id
1 'polypeptide(L)'
;EKAYLRDSCPDPRTQIQFSWQYENLYVMEWALGLFERLDWPENICSVEECAAKIREFCSLEEFERSVSLRPERELLDAADLYYRLHWACRDAAANGYPLPEKVLSEAAAERRRGLFWAAGCRTAPGETPGKKSGEMPEGDGWDQTDLTT
;
A
#
# COMPACT_ATOMS: atom_id res chain seq x y z
N GLU A 1 7.24 -11.92 -7.04
CA GLU A 1 6.79 -12.56 -5.78
C GLU A 1 6.93 -14.09 -5.84
N LYS A 2 6.30 -14.78 -6.81
CA LYS A 2 6.39 -16.27 -6.93
C LYS A 2 7.82 -16.78 -7.01
N ALA A 3 8.73 -16.07 -7.66
CA ALA A 3 10.15 -16.42 -7.72
C ALA A 3 10.81 -16.29 -6.34
N TYR A 4 10.53 -15.18 -5.62
CA TYR A 4 11.02 -14.94 -4.26
C TYR A 4 10.58 -16.04 -3.28
N LEU A 5 9.28 -16.40 -3.31
CA LEU A 5 8.74 -17.45 -2.42
C LEU A 5 9.31 -18.86 -2.70
N ARG A 6 9.91 -19.07 -3.87
CA ARG A 6 10.56 -20.35 -4.25
C ARG A 6 12.06 -20.35 -4.01
N ASP A 7 12.64 -19.19 -3.76
CA ASP A 7 14.07 -19.05 -3.51
C ASP A 7 14.35 -19.35 -2.03
N SER A 8 15.16 -20.38 -1.80
CA SER A 8 15.56 -20.77 -0.45
C SER A 8 16.59 -19.83 0.19
N CYS A 9 17.20 -18.95 -0.61
CA CYS A 9 18.22 -17.99 -0.13
C CYS A 9 18.19 -16.71 -0.99
N PRO A 10 17.08 -15.93 -0.91
CA PRO A 10 16.98 -14.70 -1.68
C PRO A 10 18.06 -13.70 -1.26
N ASP A 11 18.50 -12.90 -2.23
CA ASP A 11 19.51 -11.88 -1.95
C ASP A 11 18.99 -10.81 -0.98
N PRO A 12 19.89 -10.16 -0.21
CA PRO A 12 19.50 -9.19 0.84
C PRO A 12 18.70 -8.00 0.31
N ARG A 13 18.92 -7.54 -0.92
CA ARG A 13 18.17 -6.42 -1.51
C ARG A 13 16.74 -6.83 -1.79
N THR A 14 16.56 -8.01 -2.35
CA THR A 14 15.26 -8.61 -2.59
C THR A 14 14.51 -8.82 -1.27
N GLN A 15 15.18 -9.30 -0.22
CA GLN A 15 14.57 -9.43 1.12
C GLN A 15 14.08 -8.09 1.66
N ILE A 16 14.91 -7.04 1.57
CA ILE A 16 14.55 -5.69 2.01
C ILE A 16 13.35 -5.18 1.18
N GLN A 17 13.38 -5.33 -0.14
CA GLN A 17 12.28 -4.91 -1.00
C GLN A 17 10.96 -5.60 -0.63
N PHE A 18 10.98 -6.90 -0.36
CA PHE A 18 9.78 -7.62 0.05
C PHE A 18 9.34 -7.31 1.48
N SER A 19 10.26 -6.92 2.37
CA SER A 19 9.89 -6.50 3.72
C SER A 19 9.01 -5.24 3.72
N TRP A 20 9.20 -4.34 2.78
CA TRP A 20 8.36 -3.16 2.61
C TRP A 20 6.90 -3.49 2.22
N GLN A 21 6.62 -4.69 1.69
CA GLN A 21 5.27 -5.13 1.39
C GLN A 21 4.37 -5.23 2.64
N TYR A 22 4.95 -5.32 3.83
CA TYR A 22 4.17 -5.29 5.07
C TYR A 22 3.46 -3.95 5.29
N GLU A 23 3.99 -2.85 4.78
CA GLU A 23 3.30 -1.56 4.80
C GLU A 23 2.02 -1.59 3.95
N ASN A 24 2.07 -2.31 2.83
CA ASN A 24 0.90 -2.52 1.99
C ASN A 24 -0.11 -3.46 2.66
N LEU A 25 0.35 -4.54 3.29
CA LEU A 25 -0.50 -5.44 4.06
C LEU A 25 -1.22 -4.67 5.18
N TYR A 26 -0.50 -3.84 5.95
CA TYR A 26 -1.06 -3.00 6.98
C TYR A 26 -2.18 -2.09 6.47
N VAL A 27 -1.96 -1.45 5.31
CA VAL A 27 -2.98 -0.63 4.64
C VAL A 27 -4.20 -1.45 4.24
N MET A 28 -4.01 -2.66 3.67
CA MET A 28 -5.13 -3.52 3.29
C MET A 28 -5.93 -3.97 4.50
N GLU A 29 -5.26 -4.36 5.57
CA GLU A 29 -5.90 -4.74 6.84
C GLU A 29 -6.69 -3.58 7.45
N TRP A 30 -6.12 -2.37 7.42
CA TRP A 30 -6.83 -1.16 7.82
C TRP A 30 -8.03 -0.90 6.90
N ALA A 31 -7.89 -1.00 5.60
CA ALA A 31 -8.98 -0.80 4.63
C ALA A 31 -10.12 -1.80 4.83
N LEU A 32 -9.82 -3.01 5.28
CA LEU A 32 -10.77 -4.06 5.60
C LEU A 32 -11.33 -3.98 7.05
N GLY A 33 -10.93 -2.96 7.81
CA GLY A 33 -11.45 -2.73 9.16
C GLY A 33 -10.77 -3.54 10.26
N LEU A 34 -9.67 -4.26 9.98
CA LEU A 34 -8.95 -5.06 10.99
C LEU A 34 -8.12 -4.19 11.95
N PHE A 35 -7.70 -3.01 11.51
CA PHE A 35 -7.14 -1.96 12.36
C PHE A 35 -8.08 -0.78 12.46
N GLU A 36 -8.21 -0.20 13.64
CA GLU A 36 -9.07 0.96 13.87
C GLU A 36 -8.56 2.21 13.14
N ARG A 37 -7.23 2.39 13.15
CA ARG A 37 -6.56 3.58 12.59
C ARG A 37 -5.42 3.15 11.68
N LEU A 38 -5.14 3.97 10.69
CA LEU A 38 -3.89 3.95 9.95
C LEU A 38 -2.95 4.96 10.63
N ASP A 39 -1.96 4.46 11.35
CA ASP A 39 -1.05 5.29 12.12
C ASP A 39 -0.19 6.19 11.24
N TRP A 40 0.28 7.29 11.83
CA TRP A 40 1.21 8.18 11.14
C TRP A 40 2.48 7.43 10.71
N PRO A 41 3.04 7.67 9.52
CA PRO A 41 4.18 6.91 9.00
C PRO A 41 5.52 7.38 9.62
N GLU A 42 5.60 7.49 10.93
CA GLU A 42 6.82 7.79 11.67
C GLU A 42 7.76 6.59 11.74
N ASN A 43 7.17 5.40 11.79
CA ASN A 43 7.87 4.13 11.87
C ASN A 43 7.28 3.14 10.87
N ILE A 44 7.99 2.03 10.64
CA ILE A 44 7.45 0.88 9.94
C ILE A 44 6.31 0.26 10.76
N CYS A 45 5.34 -0.37 10.08
CA CYS A 45 4.27 -1.09 10.74
C CYS A 45 4.79 -2.28 11.55
N SER A 46 4.04 -2.71 12.54
CA SER A 46 4.34 -3.93 13.29
C SER A 46 3.99 -5.16 12.46
N VAL A 47 5.02 -5.81 11.89
CA VAL A 47 4.86 -7.06 11.13
C VAL A 47 4.19 -8.15 11.97
N GLU A 48 4.51 -8.19 13.27
CA GLU A 48 3.94 -9.17 14.21
C GLU A 48 2.44 -8.96 14.39
N GLU A 49 2.00 -7.70 14.55
CA GLU A 49 0.58 -7.36 14.68
C GLU A 49 -0.20 -7.66 13.40
N CYS A 50 0.32 -7.26 12.24
CA CYS A 50 -0.29 -7.58 10.95
C CYS A 50 -0.44 -9.11 10.78
N ALA A 51 0.64 -9.86 11.01
CA ALA A 51 0.56 -11.31 10.91
C ALA A 51 -0.38 -11.94 11.95
N ALA A 52 -0.52 -11.34 13.13
CA ALA A 52 -1.46 -11.82 14.15
C ALA A 52 -2.90 -11.64 13.71
N LYS A 53 -3.25 -10.48 13.12
CA LYS A 53 -4.59 -10.20 12.59
C LYS A 53 -5.07 -11.22 11.58
N ILE A 54 -4.21 -11.60 10.63
CA ILE A 54 -4.57 -12.64 9.64
C ILE A 54 -4.71 -14.02 10.29
N ARG A 55 -3.88 -14.36 11.29
CA ARG A 55 -3.94 -15.66 11.98
C ARG A 55 -5.16 -15.83 12.88
N GLU A 56 -5.91 -14.77 13.19
CA GLU A 56 -7.17 -14.87 13.93
C GLU A 56 -8.24 -15.66 13.15
N PHE A 57 -8.11 -15.78 11.83
CA PHE A 57 -9.07 -16.46 10.97
C PHE A 57 -8.66 -17.91 10.67
N CYS A 58 -9.59 -18.85 10.84
CA CYS A 58 -9.35 -20.27 10.57
C CYS A 58 -9.51 -20.63 9.09
N SER A 59 -10.23 -19.82 8.31
CA SER A 59 -10.45 -20.05 6.87
C SER A 59 -10.66 -18.75 6.10
N LEU A 60 -10.55 -18.82 4.76
CA LEU A 60 -10.84 -17.69 3.88
C LEU A 60 -12.31 -17.27 3.99
N GLU A 61 -13.24 -18.22 4.09
CA GLU A 61 -14.67 -17.93 4.21
C GLU A 61 -15.00 -17.21 5.52
N GLU A 62 -14.28 -17.50 6.59
CA GLU A 62 -14.41 -16.78 7.87
C GLU A 62 -13.89 -15.36 7.73
N PHE A 63 -12.71 -15.20 7.13
CA PHE A 63 -12.13 -13.90 6.83
C PHE A 63 -13.09 -13.04 6.01
N GLU A 64 -13.57 -13.54 4.86
CA GLU A 64 -14.47 -12.80 3.97
C GLU A 64 -15.77 -12.34 4.65
N ARG A 65 -16.29 -13.15 5.60
CA ARG A 65 -17.49 -12.79 6.36
C ARG A 65 -17.24 -11.80 7.49
N SER A 66 -16.02 -11.74 7.98
CA SER A 66 -15.66 -10.95 9.17
C SER A 66 -15.13 -9.56 8.82
N VAL A 67 -14.67 -9.35 7.61
CA VAL A 67 -14.12 -8.06 7.17
C VAL A 67 -15.16 -7.23 6.45
N SER A 68 -14.99 -5.92 6.50
CA SER A 68 -15.84 -4.97 5.77
C SER A 68 -14.97 -3.81 5.26
N LEU A 69 -15.06 -3.55 3.96
CA LEU A 69 -14.33 -2.44 3.36
C LEU A 69 -14.79 -1.11 3.98
N ARG A 70 -13.84 -0.27 4.34
CA ARG A 70 -14.12 1.10 4.81
C ARG A 70 -14.86 1.90 3.76
N PRO A 71 -15.65 2.90 4.19
CA PRO A 71 -16.29 3.83 3.28
C PRO A 71 -15.29 4.42 2.29
N GLU A 72 -15.69 4.52 1.02
CA GLU A 72 -14.86 5.08 -0.06
C GLU A 72 -14.23 6.43 0.30
N ARG A 73 -14.99 7.28 0.99
CA ARG A 73 -14.50 8.58 1.44
C ARG A 73 -13.29 8.46 2.36
N GLU A 74 -13.29 7.53 3.30
CA GLU A 74 -12.16 7.32 4.22
C GLU A 74 -10.92 6.83 3.46
N LEU A 75 -11.12 5.94 2.47
CA LEU A 75 -10.03 5.45 1.62
C LEU A 75 -9.44 6.58 0.78
N LEU A 76 -10.28 7.43 0.18
CA LEU A 76 -9.85 8.58 -0.63
C LEU A 76 -9.16 9.65 0.22
N ASP A 77 -9.68 9.96 1.42
CA ASP A 77 -9.08 10.92 2.33
C ASP A 77 -7.67 10.45 2.77
N ALA A 78 -7.53 9.15 3.07
CA ALA A 78 -6.24 8.56 3.39
C ALA A 78 -5.29 8.56 2.17
N ALA A 79 -5.78 8.23 0.98
CA ALA A 79 -5.00 8.24 -0.25
C ALA A 79 -4.48 9.66 -0.57
N ASP A 80 -5.30 10.69 -0.44
CA ASP A 80 -4.89 12.09 -0.62
C ASP A 80 -3.83 12.50 0.41
N LEU A 81 -4.01 12.13 1.69
CA LEU A 81 -3.03 12.41 2.74
C LEU A 81 -1.66 11.81 2.40
N TYR A 82 -1.62 10.52 2.09
CA TYR A 82 -0.36 9.83 1.80
C TYR A 82 0.25 10.24 0.46
N TYR A 83 -0.56 10.67 -0.52
CA TYR A 83 -0.07 11.33 -1.72
C TYR A 83 0.69 12.61 -1.40
N ARG A 84 0.12 13.48 -0.56
CA ARG A 84 0.76 14.75 -0.14
C ARG A 84 2.03 14.51 0.68
N LEU A 85 2.02 13.53 1.60
CA LEU A 85 3.20 13.17 2.37
C LEU A 85 4.34 12.68 1.48
N HIS A 86 4.03 11.77 0.56
CA HIS A 86 5.01 11.26 -0.39
C HIS A 86 5.58 12.38 -1.26
N TRP A 87 4.70 13.26 -1.79
CA TRP A 87 5.13 14.42 -2.57
C TRP A 87 6.04 15.35 -1.76
N ALA A 88 5.68 15.68 -0.53
CA ALA A 88 6.50 16.51 0.35
C ALA A 88 7.89 15.90 0.63
N CYS A 89 7.97 14.58 0.82
CA CYS A 89 9.25 13.88 0.94
C CYS A 89 10.08 13.96 -0.35
N ARG A 90 9.45 13.79 -1.51
CA ARG A 90 10.10 13.90 -2.82
C ARG A 90 10.61 15.30 -3.09
N ASP A 91 9.80 16.32 -2.83
CA ASP A 91 10.16 17.73 -2.98
C ASP A 91 11.33 18.11 -2.07
N ALA A 92 11.28 17.69 -0.81
CA ALA A 92 12.37 17.92 0.15
C ALA A 92 13.68 17.30 -0.34
N ALA A 93 13.64 16.04 -0.81
CA ALA A 93 14.82 15.35 -1.32
C ALA A 93 15.37 16.01 -2.59
N ALA A 94 14.51 16.46 -3.50
CA ALA A 94 14.92 17.11 -4.75
C ALA A 94 15.55 18.49 -4.53
N ASN A 95 15.07 19.23 -3.52
CA ASN A 95 15.52 20.60 -3.25
C ASN A 95 16.52 20.72 -2.09
N GLY A 96 16.91 19.60 -1.46
CA GLY A 96 17.81 19.59 -0.32
C GLY A 96 17.19 20.18 0.95
N TYR A 97 15.87 20.16 1.07
CA TYR A 97 15.17 20.58 2.28
C TYR A 97 15.15 19.45 3.32
N PRO A 98 14.95 19.75 4.62
CA PRO A 98 14.71 18.71 5.61
C PRO A 98 13.41 17.97 5.28
N LEU A 99 13.42 16.65 5.48
CA LEU A 99 12.20 15.83 5.37
C LEU A 99 11.13 16.34 6.35
N PRO A 100 9.84 16.14 6.04
CA PRO A 100 8.78 16.40 6.97
C PRO A 100 9.02 15.72 8.33
N GLU A 101 8.78 16.43 9.42
CA GLU A 101 9.02 15.88 10.74
C GLU A 101 8.15 14.64 10.98
N LYS A 102 8.77 13.60 11.55
CA LYS A 102 8.11 12.34 11.89
C LYS A 102 7.48 11.63 10.69
N VAL A 103 8.10 11.71 9.53
CA VAL A 103 7.68 10.96 8.34
C VAL A 103 8.84 10.12 7.83
N LEU A 104 8.66 8.79 7.84
CA LEU A 104 9.52 7.85 7.17
C LEU A 104 9.08 7.76 5.70
N SER A 105 9.92 8.27 4.80
CA SER A 105 9.54 8.46 3.39
C SER A 105 9.19 7.17 2.67
N GLU A 106 9.90 6.10 2.99
CA GLU A 106 9.69 4.77 2.44
C GLU A 106 8.34 4.18 2.88
N ALA A 107 8.00 4.31 4.17
CA ALA A 107 6.70 3.87 4.67
C ALA A 107 5.55 4.68 4.05
N ALA A 108 5.74 6.00 3.91
CA ALA A 108 4.74 6.86 3.26
C ALA A 108 4.53 6.47 1.79
N ALA A 109 5.61 6.14 1.06
CA ALA A 109 5.54 5.72 -0.34
C ALA A 109 4.79 4.39 -0.50
N GLU A 110 5.12 3.38 0.30
CA GLU A 110 4.48 2.06 0.22
C GLU A 110 3.02 2.11 0.67
N ARG A 111 2.70 2.83 1.77
CA ARG A 111 1.30 3.01 2.19
C ARG A 111 0.48 3.77 1.14
N ARG A 112 1.04 4.79 0.49
CA ARG A 112 0.41 5.45 -0.66
C ARG A 112 0.06 4.44 -1.74
N ARG A 113 0.98 3.56 -2.10
CA ARG A 113 0.79 2.53 -3.12
C ARG A 113 -0.42 1.64 -2.78
N GLY A 114 -0.45 1.12 -1.54
CA GLY A 114 -1.55 0.30 -1.06
C GLY A 114 -2.88 1.04 -1.08
N LEU A 115 -2.92 2.30 -0.62
CA LEU A 115 -4.12 3.13 -0.61
C LEU A 115 -4.65 3.41 -2.02
N PHE A 116 -3.77 3.73 -2.97
CA PHE A 116 -4.17 3.97 -4.35
C PHE A 116 -4.76 2.72 -4.99
N TRP A 117 -4.19 1.56 -4.72
CA TRP A 117 -4.76 0.30 -5.17
C TRP A 117 -6.12 0.05 -4.53
N ALA A 118 -6.25 0.19 -3.20
CA ALA A 118 -7.50 0.00 -2.46
C ALA A 118 -8.62 0.96 -2.89
N ALA A 119 -8.26 2.22 -3.21
CA ALA A 119 -9.18 3.23 -3.71
C ALA A 119 -9.52 3.08 -5.21
N GLY A 120 -8.95 2.10 -5.90
CA GLY A 120 -9.15 1.91 -7.34
C GLY A 120 -8.51 3.01 -8.21
N CYS A 121 -7.62 3.80 -7.65
CA CYS A 121 -6.90 4.85 -8.36
C CYS A 121 -5.83 4.21 -9.26
N ARG A 122 -6.24 3.80 -10.46
CA ARG A 122 -5.31 3.29 -11.48
C ARG A 122 -4.76 4.48 -12.27
N THR A 123 -3.52 4.83 -12.06
CA THR A 123 -2.79 5.69 -12.99
C THR A 123 -2.02 4.79 -13.95
N ALA A 124 -2.67 4.39 -15.03
CA ALA A 124 -1.93 3.87 -16.18
C ALA A 124 -1.25 5.06 -16.87
N PRO A 125 0.07 5.03 -17.12
CA PRO A 125 0.73 6.05 -17.92
C PRO A 125 0.14 6.01 -19.32
N GLY A 126 -0.65 7.03 -19.71
CA GLY A 126 -1.13 7.25 -21.08
C GLY A 126 -2.62 7.07 -21.35
N GLU A 127 -3.48 6.82 -20.37
CA GLU A 127 -4.92 6.82 -20.63
C GLU A 127 -5.54 8.21 -20.44
N THR A 128 -5.89 8.83 -21.57
CA THR A 128 -6.81 9.97 -21.62
C THR A 128 -8.19 9.56 -21.11
N PRO A 129 -8.89 10.40 -20.32
CA PRO A 129 -10.23 10.10 -19.84
C PRO A 129 -11.20 10.01 -21.02
N GLY A 130 -11.64 8.82 -21.36
CA GLY A 130 -12.64 8.67 -22.44
C GLY A 130 -12.79 7.30 -23.11
N LYS A 131 -11.98 6.28 -22.76
CA LYS A 131 -12.17 4.97 -23.37
C LYS A 131 -12.92 4.02 -22.43
N LYS A 132 -14.11 3.61 -22.87
CA LYS A 132 -15.01 2.68 -22.14
C LYS A 132 -14.34 1.32 -21.94
N SER A 133 -14.43 0.89 -20.71
CA SER A 133 -14.09 -0.43 -20.18
C SER A 133 -14.70 -1.58 -20.98
N GLY A 134 -13.90 -2.59 -21.23
CA GLY A 134 -14.35 -3.86 -21.82
C GLY A 134 -13.48 -5.06 -21.56
N GLU A 135 -12.23 -4.88 -21.17
CA GLU A 135 -11.36 -6.01 -20.83
C GLU A 135 -10.55 -5.70 -19.57
N MET A 136 -10.70 -6.56 -18.58
CA MET A 136 -9.83 -6.56 -17.40
C MET A 136 -8.42 -6.91 -17.88
N PRO A 137 -7.38 -6.11 -17.59
CA PRO A 137 -6.02 -6.51 -17.87
C PRO A 137 -5.68 -7.78 -17.07
N GLU A 138 -4.95 -8.71 -17.69
CA GLU A 138 -4.41 -9.87 -16.98
C GLU A 138 -3.42 -9.39 -15.90
N GLY A 139 -3.88 -9.36 -14.66
CA GLY A 139 -3.15 -8.90 -13.48
C GLY A 139 -4.05 -8.11 -12.53
N ASP A 140 -3.72 -8.12 -11.25
CA ASP A 140 -4.48 -7.45 -10.20
C ASP A 140 -4.33 -5.90 -10.19
N GLY A 141 -3.57 -5.35 -11.13
CA GLY A 141 -3.28 -3.91 -11.23
C GLY A 141 -2.27 -3.38 -10.21
N TRP A 142 -1.77 -4.25 -9.32
CA TRP A 142 -0.81 -3.88 -8.29
C TRP A 142 0.50 -3.34 -8.86
N ASP A 143 1.06 -4.04 -9.86
CA ASP A 143 2.32 -3.64 -10.49
C ASP A 143 2.20 -2.39 -11.38
N GLN A 144 0.96 -1.94 -11.64
CA GLN A 144 0.67 -0.76 -12.46
C GLN A 144 0.46 0.51 -11.63
N THR A 145 0.53 0.41 -10.30
CA THR A 145 0.42 1.58 -9.43
C THR A 145 1.71 2.39 -9.53
N ASP A 146 1.66 3.52 -10.25
CA ASP A 146 2.81 4.38 -10.47
C ASP A 146 3.16 5.17 -9.21
N LEU A 147 4.43 5.12 -8.82
CA LEU A 147 5.00 5.88 -7.70
C LEU A 147 5.88 7.06 -8.17
N THR A 148 5.94 7.31 -9.48
CA THR A 148 6.91 8.27 -10.05
C THR A 148 6.45 9.72 -10.12
N THR A 149 5.26 10.05 -9.60
CA THR A 149 4.80 11.45 -9.52
C THR A 149 5.10 12.12 -8.22
#